data_272018b309180a4e92cc3dcc4a0c6c35
#
_entry.id   272018b309180a4e92cc3dcc4a0c6c35
#
_cell.length_a   1.000
_cell.length_b   1.000
_cell.length_c   1.000
_cell.angle_alpha   90.00
_cell.angle_beta   90.00
_cell.angle_gamma   90.00
#
_symmetry.space_group_name_H-M   'P 1'
#
loop_
_entity.id
_entity.type
_entity.pdbx_description
1 polymer ?
#
loop_
_entity_poly.entity_id
_entity_poly.type
_entity_poly.pdbx_seq_one_letter_code
_entity_poly.pdbx_strand_id
1 'polypeptide(L)'
;DEREAGKAAGIMGMIGISEGAIPFAAGDPARVLPAIVAGGIVGNVVGFMFHVINHAPWGGWIVLPVVDGKIGYIVGTVAGSLTTALIVIALKKTVTEDDSSVGQSQAYTSVQGEGEADILAVTSCPSGVAHTFLAAKSLEKAACALGIKIKVETQGANGIINRITDKDIAKARF
;
A
#
# COMPACT_ATOMS: atom_id res chain seq x y z
N ASP A 1 7.68 7.67 8.41
CA ASP A 1 8.85 7.87 7.52
C ASP A 1 8.77 7.00 6.28
N GLU A 2 8.98 7.59 5.09
CA GLU A 2 8.92 6.90 3.77
C GLU A 2 9.84 5.67 3.71
N ARG A 3 11.00 5.73 4.36
CA ARG A 3 11.94 4.60 4.43
C ARG A 3 11.37 3.39 5.18
N GLU A 4 10.61 3.62 6.23
CA GLU A 4 9.96 2.55 7.00
C GLU A 4 8.81 1.93 6.20
N ALA A 5 8.02 2.75 5.52
CA ALA A 5 6.96 2.27 4.61
C ALA A 5 7.56 1.43 3.45
N GLY A 6 8.69 1.88 2.88
CA GLY A 6 9.40 1.13 1.84
C GLY A 6 9.95 -0.22 2.33
N LYS A 7 10.50 -0.27 3.54
CA LYS A 7 10.96 -1.53 4.16
C LYS A 7 9.80 -2.49 4.42
N ALA A 8 8.70 -1.98 4.98
CA ALA A 8 7.50 -2.78 5.23
C ALA A 8 6.93 -3.35 3.93
N ALA A 9 6.82 -2.52 2.88
CA ALA A 9 6.37 -2.97 1.56
C ALA A 9 7.32 -4.02 0.95
N GLY A 10 8.63 -3.88 1.14
CA GLY A 10 9.63 -4.85 0.70
C GLY A 10 9.47 -6.22 1.38
N ILE A 11 9.30 -6.23 2.71
CA ILE A 11 9.05 -7.46 3.48
C ILE A 11 7.74 -8.11 3.05
N MET A 12 6.67 -7.34 2.90
CA MET A 12 5.38 -7.83 2.40
C MET A 12 5.52 -8.44 1.01
N GLY A 13 6.26 -7.79 0.10
CA GLY A 13 6.51 -8.32 -1.24
C GLY A 13 7.27 -9.64 -1.25
N MET A 14 8.22 -9.84 -0.33
CA MET A 14 8.91 -11.12 -0.15
C MET A 14 7.97 -12.26 0.28
N ILE A 15 6.96 -11.95 1.08
CA ILE A 15 5.93 -12.91 1.50
C ILE A 15 4.89 -13.15 0.39
N GLY A 16 4.84 -12.27 -0.62
CA GLY A 16 3.89 -12.35 -1.74
C GLY A 16 2.66 -11.45 -1.57
N ILE A 17 2.72 -10.50 -0.63
CA ILE A 17 1.66 -9.52 -0.39
C ILE A 17 1.95 -8.27 -1.23
N SER A 18 1.12 -8.04 -2.25
CA SER A 18 1.30 -6.93 -3.21
C SER A 18 0.70 -5.60 -2.75
N GLU A 19 -0.14 -5.62 -1.72
CA GLU A 19 -0.82 -4.42 -1.20
C GLU A 19 0.13 -3.34 -0.71
N GLY A 20 1.33 -3.72 -0.27
CA GLY A 20 2.38 -2.77 0.10
C GLY A 20 2.85 -1.86 -1.05
N ALA A 21 2.67 -2.30 -2.30
CA ALA A 21 3.03 -1.52 -3.49
C ALA A 21 1.95 -0.52 -3.92
N ILE A 22 0.69 -0.69 -3.46
CA ILE A 22 -0.45 0.14 -3.91
C ILE A 22 -0.23 1.63 -3.64
N PRO A 23 0.23 2.08 -2.46
CA PRO A 23 0.46 3.51 -2.22
C PRO A 23 1.46 4.13 -3.17
N PHE A 24 2.53 3.39 -3.51
CA PHE A 24 3.55 3.85 -4.44
C PHE A 24 3.03 3.92 -5.88
N ALA A 25 2.23 2.93 -6.29
CA ALA A 25 1.59 2.91 -7.60
C ALA A 25 0.50 3.99 -7.73
N ALA A 26 -0.24 4.28 -6.66
CA ALA A 26 -1.24 5.34 -6.64
C ALA A 26 -0.60 6.75 -6.63
N GLY A 27 0.59 6.88 -6.05
CA GLY A 27 1.33 8.14 -5.98
C GLY A 27 1.90 8.60 -7.32
N ASP A 28 2.40 7.68 -8.12
CA ASP A 28 2.93 7.98 -9.46
C ASP A 28 2.60 6.83 -10.43
N PRO A 29 1.33 6.72 -10.84
CA PRO A 29 0.89 5.62 -11.68
C PRO A 29 1.57 5.60 -13.05
N ALA A 30 1.87 6.78 -13.60
CA ALA A 30 2.46 6.89 -14.93
C ALA A 30 3.87 6.29 -15.03
N ARG A 31 4.61 6.23 -13.93
CA ARG A 31 5.96 5.67 -13.88
C ARG A 31 6.01 4.30 -13.23
N VAL A 32 5.26 4.11 -12.16
CA VAL A 32 5.30 2.88 -11.38
C VAL A 32 4.60 1.74 -12.09
N LEU A 33 3.42 1.97 -12.70
CA LEU A 33 2.69 0.90 -13.39
C LEU A 33 3.48 0.33 -14.59
N PRO A 34 4.04 1.13 -15.52
CA PRO A 34 4.86 0.58 -16.61
C PRO A 34 6.08 -0.17 -16.10
N ALA A 35 6.72 0.29 -15.01
CA ALA A 35 7.86 -0.38 -14.42
C ALA A 35 7.49 -1.75 -13.84
N ILE A 36 6.34 -1.86 -13.13
CA ILE A 36 5.83 -3.14 -12.60
C ILE A 36 5.51 -4.09 -13.77
N VAL A 37 4.86 -3.61 -14.81
CA VAL A 37 4.53 -4.42 -16.00
C VAL A 37 5.80 -4.95 -16.65
N ALA A 38 6.79 -4.09 -16.90
CA ALA A 38 8.06 -4.49 -17.51
C ALA A 38 8.81 -5.53 -16.66
N GLY A 39 8.90 -5.30 -15.35
CA GLY A 39 9.53 -6.25 -14.43
C GLY A 39 8.77 -7.58 -14.36
N GLY A 40 7.43 -7.52 -14.38
CA GLY A 40 6.59 -8.72 -14.45
C GLY A 40 6.82 -9.53 -15.73
N ILE A 41 6.94 -8.87 -16.88
CA ILE A 41 7.25 -9.53 -18.15
C ILE A 41 8.62 -10.23 -18.07
N VAL A 42 9.65 -9.52 -17.62
CA VAL A 42 11.01 -10.10 -17.50
C VAL A 42 11.02 -11.28 -16.53
N GLY A 43 10.43 -11.15 -15.37
CA GLY A 43 10.37 -12.21 -14.37
C GLY A 43 9.64 -13.47 -14.89
N ASN A 44 8.51 -13.28 -15.58
CA ASN A 44 7.75 -14.38 -16.17
C ASN A 44 8.46 -15.03 -17.35
N VAL A 45 9.11 -14.27 -18.24
CA VAL A 45 9.90 -14.83 -19.34
C VAL A 45 11.04 -15.68 -18.81
N VAL A 46 11.78 -15.20 -17.81
CA VAL A 46 12.84 -15.99 -17.17
C VAL A 46 12.26 -17.24 -16.52
N GLY A 47 11.19 -17.13 -15.76
CA GLY A 47 10.51 -18.28 -15.15
C GLY A 47 10.07 -19.31 -16.18
N PHE A 48 9.52 -18.88 -17.31
CA PHE A 48 9.13 -19.75 -18.41
C PHE A 48 10.32 -20.47 -19.04
N MET A 49 11.45 -19.78 -19.26
CA MET A 49 12.68 -20.40 -19.79
C MET A 49 13.23 -21.50 -18.87
N PHE A 50 13.05 -21.36 -17.55
CA PHE A 50 13.46 -22.36 -16.56
C PHE A 50 12.37 -23.39 -16.22
N HIS A 51 11.26 -23.41 -16.96
CA HIS A 51 10.12 -24.30 -16.73
C HIS A 51 9.61 -24.26 -15.29
N VAL A 52 9.50 -23.07 -14.73
CA VAL A 52 9.00 -22.86 -13.38
C VAL A 52 7.49 -23.13 -13.34
N ILE A 53 7.06 -24.02 -12.45
CA ILE A 53 5.66 -24.31 -12.19
C ILE A 53 5.36 -24.02 -10.72
N ASN A 54 4.44 -23.11 -10.48
CA ASN A 54 3.97 -22.80 -9.15
C ASN A 54 2.63 -23.51 -8.90
N HIS A 55 2.58 -24.34 -7.85
CA HIS A 55 1.38 -25.09 -7.45
C HIS A 55 0.53 -24.35 -6.42
N ALA A 56 0.98 -23.19 -5.92
CA ALA A 56 0.23 -22.37 -4.99
C ALA A 56 -0.57 -21.28 -5.73
N PRO A 57 -1.73 -20.84 -5.19
CA PRO A 57 -2.54 -19.79 -5.80
C PRO A 57 -1.98 -18.37 -5.58
N TRP A 58 -0.86 -18.23 -4.91
CA TRP A 58 -0.15 -16.96 -4.67
C TRP A 58 1.34 -17.07 -4.99
N GLY A 59 2.05 -15.94 -4.91
CA GLY A 59 3.47 -15.83 -5.16
C GLY A 59 4.27 -15.52 -3.89
N GLY A 60 5.48 -15.01 -4.10
CA GLY A 60 6.42 -14.69 -3.02
C GLY A 60 7.35 -15.85 -2.66
N TRP A 61 8.32 -15.57 -1.80
CA TRP A 61 9.34 -16.56 -1.45
C TRP A 61 8.82 -17.66 -0.51
N ILE A 62 7.68 -17.42 0.12
CA ILE A 62 7.03 -18.41 0.99
C ILE A 62 6.58 -19.67 0.23
N VAL A 63 6.34 -19.57 -1.10
CA VAL A 63 5.90 -20.70 -1.93
C VAL A 63 7.06 -21.55 -2.47
N LEU A 64 8.31 -21.17 -2.21
CA LEU A 64 9.49 -21.94 -2.67
C LEU A 64 9.44 -23.45 -2.39
N PRO A 65 8.89 -23.94 -1.28
CA PRO A 65 8.79 -25.38 -1.05
C PRO A 65 7.92 -26.12 -2.08
N VAL A 66 6.89 -25.45 -2.61
CA VAL A 66 5.89 -26.05 -3.51
C VAL A 66 6.05 -25.64 -4.98
N VAL A 67 7.15 -24.94 -5.30
CA VAL A 67 7.49 -24.54 -6.67
C VAL A 67 8.46 -25.53 -7.29
N ASP A 68 8.17 -25.98 -8.51
CA ASP A 68 9.11 -26.71 -9.34
C ASP A 68 10.01 -25.71 -10.09
N GLY A 69 11.28 -26.05 -10.27
CA GLY A 69 12.24 -25.13 -10.87
C GLY A 69 12.65 -23.98 -9.93
N LYS A 70 12.92 -24.28 -8.65
CA LYS A 70 13.24 -23.31 -7.59
C LYS A 70 14.29 -22.27 -7.97
N ILE A 71 15.36 -22.72 -8.66
CA ILE A 71 16.43 -21.83 -9.12
C ILE A 71 15.88 -20.83 -10.13
N GLY A 72 15.10 -21.29 -11.10
CA GLY A 72 14.44 -20.41 -12.08
C GLY A 72 13.48 -19.43 -11.45
N TYR A 73 12.74 -19.86 -10.42
CA TYR A 73 11.84 -18.99 -9.66
C TYR A 73 12.59 -17.85 -8.95
N ILE A 74 13.71 -18.19 -8.27
CA ILE A 74 14.55 -17.18 -7.60
C ILE A 74 15.15 -16.22 -8.62
N VAL A 75 15.75 -16.74 -9.69
CA VAL A 75 16.38 -15.92 -10.75
C VAL A 75 15.34 -15.03 -11.42
N GLY A 76 14.15 -15.55 -11.75
CA GLY A 76 13.05 -14.79 -12.35
C GLY A 76 12.54 -13.68 -11.43
N THR A 77 12.35 -13.98 -10.15
CA THR A 77 11.91 -13.00 -9.16
C THR A 77 12.93 -11.87 -8.98
N VAL A 78 14.21 -12.23 -8.87
CA VAL A 78 15.29 -11.24 -8.74
C VAL A 78 15.41 -10.39 -10.01
N ALA A 79 15.41 -11.01 -11.19
CA ALA A 79 15.51 -10.29 -12.47
C ALA A 79 14.32 -9.32 -12.66
N GLY A 80 13.10 -9.78 -12.39
CA GLY A 80 11.91 -8.93 -12.45
C GLY A 80 11.94 -7.77 -11.47
N SER A 81 12.34 -8.02 -10.23
CA SER A 81 12.46 -6.99 -9.19
C SER A 81 13.52 -5.94 -9.53
N LEU A 82 14.69 -6.39 -10.00
CA LEU A 82 15.76 -5.48 -10.43
C LEU A 82 15.32 -4.63 -11.63
N THR A 83 14.64 -5.22 -12.61
CA THR A 83 14.13 -4.50 -13.78
C THR A 83 13.14 -3.42 -13.33
N THR A 84 12.17 -3.74 -12.47
CA THR A 84 11.23 -2.78 -11.92
C THR A 84 11.96 -1.66 -11.20
N ALA A 85 12.90 -1.99 -10.32
CA ALA A 85 13.65 -1.00 -9.54
C ALA A 85 14.47 -0.07 -10.45
N LEU A 86 15.18 -0.60 -11.44
CA LEU A 86 15.97 0.18 -12.39
C LEU A 86 15.10 1.15 -13.21
N ILE A 87 13.94 0.68 -13.68
CA ILE A 87 13.03 1.53 -14.47
C ILE A 87 12.47 2.65 -13.58
N VAL A 88 12.03 2.33 -12.35
CA VAL A 88 11.53 3.34 -11.41
C VAL A 88 12.61 4.37 -11.10
N ILE A 89 13.85 3.94 -10.83
CA ILE A 89 14.97 4.84 -10.55
C ILE A 89 15.29 5.71 -11.77
N ALA A 90 15.31 5.14 -12.98
CA ALA A 90 15.59 5.86 -14.22
C ALA A 90 14.50 6.88 -14.58
N LEU A 91 13.24 6.56 -14.27
CA LEU A 91 12.10 7.44 -14.52
C LEU A 91 11.86 8.46 -13.39
N LYS A 92 12.45 8.23 -12.21
CA LYS A 92 12.28 9.12 -11.06
C LYS A 92 12.97 10.46 -11.34
N LYS A 93 12.20 11.46 -11.77
CA LYS A 93 12.62 12.86 -11.58
C LYS A 93 12.75 13.10 -10.08
N THR A 94 13.85 13.75 -9.66
CA THR A 94 13.97 14.32 -8.33
C THR A 94 12.76 15.23 -8.11
N VAL A 95 11.78 14.74 -7.37
CA VAL A 95 10.63 15.55 -6.96
C VAL A 95 11.18 16.50 -5.92
N THR A 96 11.32 17.78 -6.28
CA THR A 96 11.47 18.87 -5.33
C THR A 96 10.21 18.84 -4.46
N GLU A 97 10.35 19.10 -3.19
CA GLU A 97 9.33 18.91 -2.12
C GLU A 97 7.95 19.58 -2.36
N ASP A 98 7.77 20.32 -3.45
CA ASP A 98 6.53 21.05 -3.75
C ASP A 98 5.46 20.25 -4.53
N ASP A 99 5.80 19.09 -5.08
CA ASP A 99 4.86 18.31 -5.91
C ASP A 99 4.36 17.01 -5.23
N SER A 100 4.56 16.92 -3.93
CA SER A 100 4.26 15.75 -3.09
C SER A 100 2.77 15.56 -2.77
N SER A 101 1.87 16.20 -3.51
CA SER A 101 0.45 16.28 -3.10
C SER A 101 -0.45 15.14 -3.57
N VAL A 102 0.05 14.10 -4.27
CA VAL A 102 -0.84 13.07 -4.85
C VAL A 102 -0.47 11.62 -4.50
N GLY A 103 0.47 11.33 -3.64
CA GLY A 103 0.84 9.92 -3.41
C GLY A 103 1.53 9.58 -2.13
N GLN A 104 1.84 10.57 -1.36
CA GLN A 104 2.35 10.34 -0.02
C GLN A 104 1.18 10.10 0.92
N SER A 105 1.41 9.21 1.87
CA SER A 105 0.81 9.34 3.18
C SER A 105 0.79 10.83 3.51
N GLN A 106 -0.22 11.56 3.04
CA GLN A 106 -0.57 12.77 3.73
C GLN A 106 -0.72 12.28 5.17
N ALA A 107 0.33 12.56 5.95
CA ALA A 107 0.16 12.64 7.37
C ALA A 107 -1.23 13.22 7.51
N TYR A 108 -2.15 12.43 8.05
CA TYR A 108 -3.47 12.90 8.37
C TYR A 108 -3.31 14.26 8.99
N THR A 109 -3.37 15.31 8.17
CA THR A 109 -3.90 16.54 8.68
C THR A 109 -5.36 16.17 8.86
N SER A 110 -5.63 15.47 9.98
CA SER A 110 -6.92 15.51 10.59
C SER A 110 -7.33 16.96 10.41
N VAL A 111 -8.42 17.20 9.71
CA VAL A 111 -9.22 18.35 10.05
C VAL A 111 -9.57 18.09 11.51
N GLN A 112 -8.63 18.44 12.38
CA GLN A 112 -8.85 18.58 13.80
C GLN A 112 -9.79 19.76 13.94
N GLY A 113 -11.02 19.52 13.60
CA GLY A 113 -12.07 20.14 14.34
C GLY A 113 -12.02 19.49 15.71
N GLU A 114 -11.36 20.14 16.68
CA GLU A 114 -11.67 19.97 18.09
C GLU A 114 -13.15 20.37 18.26
N GLY A 115 -14.05 19.51 17.81
CA GLY A 115 -15.47 19.70 17.81
C GLY A 115 -16.17 18.36 17.74
N GLU A 116 -17.25 18.23 18.48
CA GLU A 116 -18.10 17.07 18.57
C GLU A 116 -18.30 16.43 17.18
N ALA A 117 -17.85 15.16 17.04
CA ALA A 117 -18.14 14.37 15.87
C ALA A 117 -19.54 13.79 15.99
N ASP A 118 -20.35 13.92 14.94
CA ASP A 118 -21.69 13.34 14.91
C ASP A 118 -21.64 11.82 14.73
N ILE A 119 -20.64 11.35 13.96
CA ILE A 119 -20.43 9.94 13.63
C ILE A 119 -19.01 9.53 13.98
N LEU A 120 -18.87 8.34 14.55
CA LEU A 120 -17.60 7.67 14.78
C LEU A 120 -17.50 6.47 13.87
N ALA A 121 -16.35 6.30 13.19
CA ALA A 121 -16.10 5.15 12.33
C ALA A 121 -14.72 4.56 12.61
N VAL A 122 -14.60 3.24 12.47
CA VAL A 122 -13.32 2.54 12.57
C VAL A 122 -13.07 1.84 11.23
N THR A 123 -11.87 2.02 10.68
CA THR A 123 -11.42 1.31 9.50
C THR A 123 -10.19 0.50 9.85
N SER A 124 -10.16 -0.75 9.43
CA SER A 124 -9.07 -1.67 9.75
C SER A 124 -8.75 -2.58 8.58
N CYS A 125 -7.47 -2.87 8.37
CA CYS A 125 -7.04 -3.96 7.50
C CYS A 125 -5.71 -4.53 8.02
N PRO A 126 -5.35 -5.78 7.64
CA PRO A 126 -4.12 -6.41 8.14
C PRO A 126 -2.86 -5.59 7.88
N SER A 127 -2.73 -4.99 6.70
CA SER A 127 -1.60 -4.12 6.37
C SER A 127 -1.69 -2.72 6.99
N GLY A 128 -2.92 -2.26 7.31
CA GLY A 128 -3.17 -0.93 7.89
C GLY A 128 -2.83 0.24 6.97
N VAL A 129 -2.71 0.00 5.65
CA VAL A 129 -2.23 1.02 4.72
C VAL A 129 -3.28 1.33 3.66
N ALA A 130 -3.40 0.51 2.61
CA ALA A 130 -4.17 0.90 1.43
C ALA A 130 -5.68 0.98 1.69
N HIS A 131 -6.29 -0.13 2.11
CA HIS A 131 -7.75 -0.21 2.27
C HIS A 131 -8.25 0.65 3.42
N THR A 132 -7.51 0.69 4.52
CA THR A 132 -7.85 1.48 5.71
C THR A 132 -7.91 2.96 5.39
N PHE A 133 -6.89 3.49 4.71
CA PHE A 133 -6.83 4.92 4.37
C PHE A 133 -7.79 5.30 3.25
N LEU A 134 -7.99 4.45 2.25
CA LEU A 134 -8.96 4.72 1.19
C LEU A 134 -10.39 4.73 1.74
N ALA A 135 -10.72 3.79 2.63
CA ALA A 135 -12.02 3.75 3.30
C ALA A 135 -12.24 5.00 4.17
N ALA A 136 -11.25 5.37 5.00
CA ALA A 136 -11.34 6.55 5.85
C ALA A 136 -11.57 7.82 5.01
N LYS A 137 -10.78 8.02 3.94
CA LYS A 137 -10.92 9.18 3.06
C LYS A 137 -12.26 9.21 2.32
N SER A 138 -12.78 8.05 1.94
CA SER A 138 -14.10 7.96 1.30
C SER A 138 -15.23 8.33 2.26
N LEU A 139 -15.13 7.89 3.53
CA LEU A 139 -16.08 8.23 4.59
C LEU A 139 -16.04 9.73 4.90
N GLU A 140 -14.85 10.31 5.05
CA GLU A 140 -14.68 11.75 5.28
C GLU A 140 -15.24 12.59 4.13
N LYS A 141 -14.98 12.18 2.88
CA LYS A 141 -15.53 12.87 1.71
C LYS A 141 -17.05 12.79 1.65
N ALA A 142 -17.63 11.64 1.95
CA ALA A 142 -19.09 11.46 1.99
C ALA A 142 -19.72 12.28 3.12
N ALA A 143 -19.12 12.27 4.32
CA ALA A 143 -19.58 13.07 5.45
C ALA A 143 -19.52 14.57 5.15
N CYS A 144 -18.44 15.04 4.54
CA CYS A 144 -18.30 16.45 4.12
C CYS A 144 -19.38 16.84 3.11
N ALA A 145 -19.71 15.97 2.15
CA ALA A 145 -20.78 16.21 1.18
C ALA A 145 -22.17 16.29 1.82
N LEU A 146 -22.37 15.62 2.94
CA LEU A 146 -23.63 15.63 3.71
C LEU A 146 -23.65 16.68 4.83
N GLY A 147 -22.55 17.43 5.02
CA GLY A 147 -22.42 18.40 6.10
C GLY A 147 -22.34 17.77 7.50
N ILE A 148 -21.95 16.52 7.61
CA ILE A 148 -21.86 15.73 8.83
C ILE A 148 -20.39 15.70 9.30
N LYS A 149 -20.16 15.85 10.60
CA LYS A 149 -18.83 15.73 11.19
C LYS A 149 -18.56 14.29 11.53
N ILE A 150 -17.49 13.70 10.94
CA ILE A 150 -17.08 12.33 11.19
C ILE A 150 -15.67 12.28 11.77
N LYS A 151 -15.46 11.40 12.76
CA LYS A 151 -14.14 11.02 13.24
C LYS A 151 -13.88 9.57 12.84
N VAL A 152 -12.81 9.35 12.08
CA VAL A 152 -12.44 8.00 11.61
C VAL A 152 -11.14 7.56 12.28
N GLU A 153 -11.23 6.50 13.04
CA GLU A 153 -10.06 5.78 13.58
C GLU A 153 -9.56 4.78 12.54
N THR A 154 -8.26 4.77 12.30
CA THR A 154 -7.64 3.80 11.40
C THR A 154 -6.73 2.84 12.18
N GLN A 155 -6.89 1.54 11.94
CA GLN A 155 -6.15 0.48 12.62
C GLN A 155 -5.40 -0.40 11.63
N GLY A 156 -4.19 -0.81 11.99
CA GLY A 156 -3.39 -1.71 11.18
C GLY A 156 -2.03 -2.02 11.78
N ALA A 157 -1.16 -2.66 11.01
CA ALA A 157 0.20 -3.05 11.45
C ALA A 157 1.05 -1.86 11.93
N ASN A 158 0.76 -0.65 11.45
CA ASN A 158 1.44 0.59 11.84
C ASN A 158 0.85 1.24 13.10
N GLY A 159 -0.08 0.58 13.78
CA GLY A 159 -0.73 1.07 14.98
C GLY A 159 -2.11 1.68 14.72
N ILE A 160 -2.56 2.48 15.69
CA ILE A 160 -3.86 3.16 15.68
C ILE A 160 -3.61 4.65 15.46
N ILE A 161 -4.27 5.23 14.47
CA ILE A 161 -4.22 6.66 14.18
C ILE A 161 -5.60 7.26 14.43
N ASN A 162 -5.65 8.47 14.97
CA ASN A 162 -6.87 9.22 15.29
C ASN A 162 -7.82 8.45 16.23
N ARG A 163 -7.27 7.90 17.31
CA ARG A 163 -7.97 7.03 18.26
C ARG A 163 -9.26 7.65 18.77
N ILE A 164 -10.33 6.86 18.75
CA ILE A 164 -11.61 7.21 19.38
C ILE A 164 -11.48 7.01 20.90
N THR A 165 -11.85 8.03 21.64
CA THR A 165 -11.82 8.03 23.11
C THR A 165 -13.23 7.88 23.68
N ASP A 166 -13.32 7.50 24.96
CA ASP A 166 -14.61 7.41 25.67
C ASP A 166 -15.38 8.74 25.65
N LYS A 167 -14.65 9.86 25.60
CA LYS A 167 -15.23 11.19 25.47
C LYS A 167 -15.87 11.42 24.10
N ASP A 168 -15.28 10.87 23.05
CA ASP A 168 -15.85 10.95 21.71
C ASP A 168 -17.12 10.11 21.62
N ILE A 169 -17.09 8.91 22.23
CA ILE A 169 -18.25 8.02 22.27
C ILE A 169 -19.42 8.63 23.04
N ALA A 170 -19.15 9.30 24.17
CA ALA A 170 -20.17 9.94 24.97
C ALA A 170 -20.86 11.15 24.27
N LYS A 171 -20.19 11.72 23.27
CA LYS A 171 -20.66 12.92 22.55
C LYS A 171 -21.22 12.61 21.16
N ALA A 172 -20.89 11.46 20.60
CA ALA A 172 -21.38 11.05 19.29
C ALA A 172 -22.88 10.82 19.30
N ARG A 173 -23.54 11.19 18.20
CA ARG A 173 -24.99 11.00 18.04
C ARG A 173 -25.33 9.61 17.50
N PHE A 174 -24.38 8.98 16.77
CA PHE A 174 -24.53 7.67 16.15
C PHE A 174 -23.19 6.90 16.16
#